data_a920a04c5a797aba1e72131583bcf3b4
#
_entry.id   a920a04c5a797aba1e72131583bcf3b4
#
_cell.length_a   1.000
_cell.length_b   1.000
_cell.length_c   1.000
_cell.angle_alpha   90.00
_cell.angle_beta   90.00
_cell.angle_gamma   90.00
#
_symmetry.space_group_name_H-M   'P 1'
#
loop_
_entity.id
_entity.type
_entity.pdbx_description
1 polymer ?
#
loop_
_entity_poly.entity_id
_entity_poly.type
_entity_poly.pdbx_seq_one_letter_code
_entity_poly.pdbx_strand_id
1 'polypeptide(L)'
;MAAVAQSLQEQVAWACRILAAEGYADLTLGHVSARAADGSIWIKRKGVALAEVEADDVVSVEDTDAVLHLETVLHTGVYAVRADVGAVVHGHPPYATALGATTADLVPLTHDGILFADGVARFDDPDLIVNDDKGGAVAVALGERRALLMENHGVLVVGNDIPWAVLTAVTLERAARLQSIAHAFGELQPIDAQVAKELQPVKYRDEFVSEYWEAWQRQLDRAGGGLGGDRA
;
A
#
# COMPACT_ATOMS: atom_id res chain seq x y z
N MET A 1 21.97 -2.93 22.61
CA MET A 1 22.65 -3.05 21.31
C MET A 1 21.88 -2.14 20.35
N ALA A 2 22.54 -1.24 19.63
CA ALA A 2 21.86 -0.46 18.58
C ALA A 2 21.35 -1.45 17.52
N ALA A 3 20.08 -1.34 17.14
CA ALA A 3 19.54 -2.14 16.04
C ALA A 3 20.36 -1.77 14.77
N VAL A 4 20.80 -2.79 14.03
CA VAL A 4 21.42 -2.57 12.73
C VAL A 4 20.33 -1.96 11.83
N ALA A 5 20.65 -0.85 11.17
CA ALA A 5 19.70 -0.21 10.26
C ALA A 5 19.37 -1.21 9.13
N GLN A 6 18.08 -1.46 8.90
CA GLN A 6 17.61 -2.34 7.84
C GLN A 6 17.93 -1.73 6.47
N SER A 7 18.39 -2.54 5.53
CA SER A 7 18.52 -2.14 4.13
C SER A 7 17.14 -1.79 3.52
N LEU A 8 17.13 -1.08 2.40
CA LEU A 8 15.88 -0.78 1.69
C LEU A 8 15.16 -2.06 1.25
N GLN A 9 15.93 -3.04 0.78
CA GLN A 9 15.41 -4.34 0.33
C GLN A 9 14.76 -5.10 1.49
N GLU A 10 15.41 -5.14 2.66
CA GLU A 10 14.79 -5.74 3.86
C GLU A 10 13.50 -5.03 4.25
N GLN A 11 13.44 -3.71 4.20
CA GLN A 11 12.22 -2.97 4.50
C GLN A 11 11.08 -3.26 3.51
N VAL A 12 11.38 -3.37 2.20
CA VAL A 12 10.38 -3.78 1.18
C VAL A 12 9.92 -5.21 1.43
N ALA A 13 10.81 -6.13 1.78
CA ALA A 13 10.46 -7.51 2.12
C ALA A 13 9.55 -7.57 3.35
N TRP A 14 9.86 -6.83 4.41
CA TRP A 14 8.97 -6.69 5.57
C TRP A 14 7.60 -6.12 5.19
N ALA A 15 7.56 -5.09 4.36
CA ALA A 15 6.31 -4.50 3.88
C ALA A 15 5.44 -5.53 3.18
N CYS A 16 6.02 -6.34 2.28
CA CYS A 16 5.31 -7.41 1.59
C CYS A 16 4.70 -8.42 2.57
N ARG A 17 5.48 -8.90 3.54
CA ARG A 17 5.03 -9.88 4.54
C ARG A 17 3.96 -9.33 5.47
N ILE A 18 4.10 -8.08 5.91
CA ILE A 18 3.08 -7.39 6.72
C ILE A 18 1.78 -7.29 5.93
N LEU A 19 1.84 -6.83 4.68
CA LEU A 19 0.67 -6.71 3.82
C LEU A 19 -0.01 -8.07 3.58
N ALA A 20 0.77 -9.14 3.38
CA ALA A 20 0.20 -10.48 3.28
C ALA A 20 -0.60 -10.88 4.53
N ALA A 21 -0.06 -10.62 5.72
CA ALA A 21 -0.72 -10.92 6.99
C ALA A 21 -1.97 -10.05 7.23
N GLU A 22 -2.01 -8.84 6.67
CA GLU A 22 -3.09 -7.85 6.83
C GLU A 22 -4.13 -7.88 5.68
N GLY A 23 -4.15 -8.95 4.87
CA GLY A 23 -5.22 -9.21 3.92
C GLY A 23 -4.90 -8.90 2.45
N TYR A 24 -3.65 -8.60 2.12
CA TYR A 24 -3.21 -8.38 0.73
C TYR A 24 -2.65 -9.65 0.06
N ALA A 25 -2.72 -10.81 0.72
CA ALA A 25 -2.24 -12.06 0.14
C ALA A 25 -3.12 -12.47 -1.05
N ASP A 26 -2.55 -12.48 -2.24
CA ASP A 26 -3.21 -12.86 -3.49
C ASP A 26 -2.19 -13.59 -4.39
N LEU A 27 -1.98 -14.87 -4.14
CA LEU A 27 -1.02 -15.70 -4.85
C LEU A 27 0.37 -15.00 -4.95
N THR A 28 0.89 -14.83 -6.18
CA THR A 28 2.13 -14.09 -6.46
C THR A 28 1.89 -12.65 -6.91
N LEU A 29 0.63 -12.22 -6.92
CA LEU A 29 0.22 -10.86 -7.28
C LEU A 29 0.50 -9.88 -6.14
N GLY A 30 0.26 -8.61 -6.41
CA GLY A 30 0.61 -7.55 -5.49
C GLY A 30 2.11 -7.28 -5.43
N HIS A 31 2.48 -6.04 -5.32
CA HIS A 31 3.87 -5.61 -5.30
C HIS A 31 4.05 -4.32 -4.53
N VAL A 32 5.22 -4.22 -3.90
CA VAL A 32 5.68 -3.05 -3.14
C VAL A 32 6.96 -2.57 -3.77
N SER A 33 7.10 -1.27 -3.91
CA SER A 33 8.35 -0.64 -4.29
C SER A 33 8.73 0.48 -3.33
N ALA A 34 10.01 0.84 -3.37
CA ALA A 34 10.53 1.99 -2.66
C ALA A 34 11.58 2.73 -3.49
N ARG A 35 11.66 4.04 -3.27
CA ARG A 35 12.68 4.91 -3.85
C ARG A 35 13.85 5.05 -2.87
N ALA A 36 15.05 4.72 -3.32
CA ALA A 36 16.28 4.92 -2.58
C ALA A 36 16.71 6.41 -2.56
N ALA A 37 17.65 6.73 -1.69
CA ALA A 37 18.15 8.10 -1.55
C ALA A 37 18.86 8.64 -2.80
N ASP A 38 19.39 7.77 -3.64
CA ASP A 38 20.01 8.11 -4.93
C ASP A 38 18.99 8.25 -6.08
N GLY A 39 17.69 8.02 -5.77
CA GLY A 39 16.58 8.08 -6.72
C GLY A 39 16.28 6.76 -7.43
N SER A 40 17.09 5.72 -7.27
CA SER A 40 16.81 4.40 -7.82
C SER A 40 15.55 3.79 -7.19
N ILE A 41 14.80 3.00 -7.98
CA ILE A 41 13.55 2.37 -7.56
C ILE A 41 13.79 0.86 -7.42
N TRP A 42 13.41 0.35 -6.27
CA TRP A 42 13.50 -1.07 -5.93
C TRP A 42 12.10 -1.65 -5.73
N ILE A 43 11.84 -2.81 -6.29
CA ILE A 43 10.51 -3.43 -6.30
C ILE A 43 10.61 -4.94 -6.06
N LYS A 44 9.60 -5.51 -5.41
CA LYS A 44 9.41 -6.95 -5.32
C LYS A 44 9.37 -7.56 -6.74
N ARG A 45 10.22 -8.55 -7.03
CA ARG A 45 10.20 -9.24 -8.33
C ARG A 45 8.93 -10.08 -8.53
N LYS A 46 8.59 -10.35 -9.78
CA LYS A 46 7.48 -11.23 -10.16
C LYS A 46 7.74 -12.67 -9.71
N GLY A 47 6.65 -13.40 -9.43
CA GLY A 47 6.68 -14.84 -9.18
C GLY A 47 6.91 -15.24 -7.72
N VAL A 48 7.05 -14.29 -6.80
CA VAL A 48 7.16 -14.52 -5.35
C VAL A 48 5.88 -14.03 -4.66
N ALA A 49 5.29 -14.83 -3.78
CA ALA A 49 4.13 -14.39 -3.00
C ALA A 49 4.55 -13.34 -1.96
N LEU A 50 3.65 -12.40 -1.62
CA LEU A 50 3.98 -11.36 -0.63
C LEU A 50 4.49 -11.93 0.71
N ALA A 51 3.95 -13.07 1.14
CA ALA A 51 4.35 -13.73 2.38
C ALA A 51 5.75 -14.39 2.33
N GLU A 52 6.33 -14.57 1.14
CA GLU A 52 7.58 -15.29 0.92
C GLU A 52 8.76 -14.38 0.59
N VAL A 53 8.52 -13.08 0.42
CA VAL A 53 9.54 -12.12 -0.06
C VAL A 53 10.70 -12.04 0.93
N GLU A 54 11.91 -12.24 0.42
CA GLU A 54 13.17 -11.97 1.09
C GLU A 54 13.86 -10.74 0.48
N ALA A 55 14.92 -10.24 1.11
CA ALA A 55 15.64 -9.07 0.60
C ALA A 55 16.17 -9.27 -0.84
N ASP A 56 16.62 -10.49 -1.18
CA ASP A 56 17.11 -10.86 -2.51
C ASP A 56 16.00 -10.93 -3.58
N ASP A 57 14.72 -10.94 -3.16
CA ASP A 57 13.57 -10.87 -4.06
C ASP A 57 13.19 -9.43 -4.41
N VAL A 58 13.91 -8.44 -3.88
CA VAL A 58 13.71 -7.02 -4.17
C VAL A 58 14.80 -6.53 -5.11
N VAL A 59 14.41 -6.17 -6.31
CA VAL A 59 15.29 -5.89 -7.43
C VAL A 59 15.14 -4.45 -7.92
N SER A 60 16.18 -3.90 -8.56
CA SER A 60 16.09 -2.60 -9.21
C SER A 60 15.20 -2.67 -10.44
N VAL A 61 14.36 -1.65 -10.66
CA VAL A 61 13.58 -1.53 -11.91
C VAL A 61 14.45 -1.26 -13.13
N GLU A 62 15.70 -0.87 -12.93
CA GLU A 62 16.69 -0.64 -14.00
C GLU A 62 17.48 -1.90 -14.35
N ASP A 63 17.35 -2.97 -13.55
CA ASP A 63 18.02 -4.25 -13.83
C ASP A 63 17.34 -4.98 -14.99
N THR A 64 18.02 -5.04 -16.12
CA THR A 64 17.51 -5.67 -17.35
C THR A 64 17.35 -7.19 -17.27
N ASP A 65 18.00 -7.82 -16.30
CA ASP A 65 17.91 -9.26 -16.06
C ASP A 65 16.81 -9.61 -15.04
N ALA A 66 16.26 -8.61 -14.36
CA ALA A 66 15.20 -8.79 -13.37
C ALA A 66 13.86 -9.13 -14.04
N VAL A 67 13.14 -10.09 -13.41
CA VAL A 67 11.77 -10.43 -13.86
C VAL A 67 10.78 -9.53 -13.13
N LEU A 68 10.40 -8.44 -13.78
CA LEU A 68 9.48 -7.44 -13.24
C LEU A 68 8.01 -7.80 -13.50
N HIS A 69 7.12 -7.23 -12.70
CA HIS A 69 5.69 -7.25 -12.95
C HIS A 69 5.36 -6.42 -14.21
N LEU A 70 4.37 -6.83 -14.99
CA LEU A 70 3.90 -6.02 -16.12
C LEU A 70 3.42 -4.64 -15.68
N GLU A 71 2.86 -4.56 -14.49
CA GLU A 71 2.32 -3.33 -13.90
C GLU A 71 3.35 -2.54 -13.07
N THR A 72 4.64 -2.79 -13.25
CA THR A 72 5.70 -1.94 -12.68
C THR A 72 5.52 -0.47 -13.06
N VAL A 73 4.91 -0.20 -14.22
CA VAL A 73 4.58 1.15 -14.69
C VAL A 73 3.61 1.92 -13.78
N LEU A 74 2.82 1.25 -12.93
CA LEU A 74 2.05 1.89 -11.87
C LEU A 74 2.95 2.64 -10.89
N HIS A 75 4.07 2.02 -10.53
CA HIS A 75 5.02 2.58 -9.57
C HIS A 75 5.87 3.68 -10.22
N THR A 76 6.48 3.38 -11.36
CA THR A 76 7.35 4.34 -12.07
C THR A 76 6.58 5.58 -12.50
N GLY A 77 5.32 5.44 -12.93
CA GLY A 77 4.42 6.56 -13.26
C GLY A 77 4.19 7.50 -12.07
N VAL A 78 3.94 6.95 -10.87
CA VAL A 78 3.79 7.76 -9.65
C VAL A 78 5.10 8.44 -9.29
N TYR A 79 6.22 7.71 -9.27
CA TYR A 79 7.51 8.29 -8.92
C TYR A 79 7.97 9.39 -9.89
N ALA A 80 7.55 9.34 -11.15
CA ALA A 80 7.89 10.36 -12.14
C ALA A 80 7.27 11.73 -11.84
N VAL A 81 6.09 11.77 -11.18
CA VAL A 81 5.33 13.02 -10.93
C VAL A 81 5.22 13.39 -9.45
N ARG A 82 5.51 12.47 -8.52
CA ARG A 82 5.37 12.64 -7.07
C ARG A 82 6.73 12.49 -6.38
N ALA A 83 7.45 13.60 -6.26
CA ALA A 83 8.76 13.63 -5.58
C ALA A 83 8.66 13.36 -4.06
N ASP A 84 7.50 13.58 -3.46
CA ASP A 84 7.19 13.35 -2.04
C ASP A 84 6.91 11.88 -1.72
N VAL A 85 6.70 11.03 -2.74
CA VAL A 85 6.44 9.60 -2.55
C VAL A 85 7.74 8.82 -2.47
N GLY A 86 7.95 8.13 -1.34
CA GLY A 86 9.08 7.24 -1.10
C GLY A 86 8.74 5.76 -1.28
N ALA A 87 7.45 5.38 -1.17
CA ALA A 87 7.02 3.99 -1.37
C ALA A 87 5.63 3.90 -2.01
N VAL A 88 5.42 2.85 -2.81
CA VAL A 88 4.18 2.55 -3.52
C VAL A 88 3.78 1.10 -3.28
N VAL A 89 2.51 0.86 -3.01
CA VAL A 89 1.88 -0.45 -2.86
C VAL A 89 0.79 -0.60 -3.90
N HIS A 90 0.81 -1.68 -4.65
CA HIS A 90 -0.32 -2.15 -5.45
C HIS A 90 -0.74 -3.55 -5.00
N GLY A 91 -2.04 -3.82 -4.96
CA GLY A 91 -2.58 -5.11 -4.59
C GLY A 91 -4.11 -5.16 -4.65
N HIS A 92 -4.68 -6.32 -4.29
CA HIS A 92 -6.10 -6.61 -4.46
C HIS A 92 -6.76 -7.01 -3.13
N PRO A 93 -6.68 -6.17 -2.06
CA PRO A 93 -7.32 -6.49 -0.80
C PRO A 93 -8.84 -6.53 -0.98
N PRO A 94 -9.55 -7.52 -0.38
CA PRO A 94 -10.93 -7.85 -0.76
C PRO A 94 -11.92 -6.70 -0.62
N TYR A 95 -11.88 -5.96 0.48
CA TYR A 95 -12.89 -4.93 0.75
C TYR A 95 -12.64 -3.63 -0.02
N ALA A 96 -11.40 -3.19 -0.13
CA ALA A 96 -11.08 -2.00 -0.91
C ALA A 96 -11.24 -2.27 -2.41
N THR A 97 -10.87 -3.47 -2.89
CA THR A 97 -11.13 -3.89 -4.28
C THR A 97 -12.63 -3.94 -4.58
N ALA A 98 -13.43 -4.53 -3.66
CA ALA A 98 -14.89 -4.55 -3.80
C ALA A 98 -15.49 -3.14 -3.79
N LEU A 99 -14.98 -2.22 -2.97
CA LEU A 99 -15.38 -0.81 -2.98
C LEU A 99 -15.06 -0.16 -4.33
N GLY A 100 -13.88 -0.45 -4.90
CA GLY A 100 -13.48 0.01 -6.24
C GLY A 100 -14.41 -0.46 -7.37
N ALA A 101 -15.06 -1.61 -7.20
CA ALA A 101 -16.06 -2.14 -8.14
C ALA A 101 -17.46 -1.52 -7.97
N THR A 102 -17.61 -0.48 -7.18
CA THR A 102 -18.86 0.26 -6.94
C THR A 102 -18.68 1.74 -7.19
N THR A 103 -19.77 2.49 -7.21
CA THR A 103 -19.76 3.96 -7.25
C THR A 103 -19.71 4.61 -5.86
N ALA A 104 -19.66 3.81 -4.78
CA ALA A 104 -19.65 4.33 -3.43
C ALA A 104 -18.28 4.91 -3.06
N ASP A 105 -18.27 6.03 -2.36
CA ASP A 105 -17.06 6.61 -1.80
C ASP A 105 -16.69 5.97 -0.46
N LEU A 106 -15.41 5.95 -0.15
CA LEU A 106 -14.94 5.69 1.21
C LEU A 106 -15.25 6.92 2.08
N VAL A 107 -16.01 6.72 3.15
CA VAL A 107 -16.36 7.78 4.09
C VAL A 107 -15.72 7.55 5.47
N PRO A 108 -15.40 8.61 6.23
CA PRO A 108 -14.73 8.48 7.53
C PRO A 108 -15.72 8.01 8.61
N LEU A 109 -16.03 6.70 8.67
CA LEU A 109 -16.91 6.11 9.69
C LEU A 109 -16.20 5.88 11.02
N THR A 110 -14.91 5.67 10.99
CA THR A 110 -14.08 5.36 12.15
C THR A 110 -12.78 6.16 12.10
N HIS A 111 -12.00 6.07 13.15
CA HIS A 111 -10.67 6.69 13.16
C HIS A 111 -9.73 6.16 12.08
N ASP A 112 -9.96 4.96 11.52
CA ASP A 112 -9.19 4.49 10.37
C ASP A 112 -9.55 5.28 9.11
N GLY A 113 -10.85 5.55 8.90
CA GLY A 113 -11.32 6.32 7.75
C GLY A 113 -10.85 7.78 7.73
N ILE A 114 -10.51 8.39 8.88
CA ILE A 114 -10.01 9.78 8.88
C ILE A 114 -8.63 9.94 8.21
N LEU A 115 -7.86 8.87 8.03
CA LEU A 115 -6.63 8.94 7.22
C LEU A 115 -6.91 9.41 5.79
N PHE A 116 -8.11 9.15 5.31
CA PHE A 116 -8.60 9.48 3.98
C PHE A 116 -9.58 10.66 4.00
N ALA A 117 -9.46 11.58 4.96
CA ALA A 117 -10.33 12.76 5.08
C ALA A 117 -10.30 13.67 3.82
N ASP A 118 -9.20 13.62 3.07
CA ASP A 118 -9.08 14.30 1.77
C ASP A 118 -9.67 13.49 0.60
N GLY A 119 -10.22 12.31 0.88
CA GLY A 119 -10.81 11.39 -0.09
C GLY A 119 -9.81 10.38 -0.65
N VAL A 120 -10.34 9.36 -1.29
CA VAL A 120 -9.62 8.35 -2.07
C VAL A 120 -9.87 8.62 -3.54
N ALA A 121 -8.82 8.62 -4.36
CA ALA A 121 -8.94 8.82 -5.80
C ALA A 121 -9.57 7.59 -6.48
N ARG A 122 -10.04 7.77 -7.72
CA ARG A 122 -10.57 6.69 -8.55
C ARG A 122 -9.96 6.73 -9.93
N PHE A 123 -9.78 5.55 -10.50
CA PHE A 123 -9.35 5.36 -11.88
C PHE A 123 -10.32 4.38 -12.56
N ASP A 124 -11.10 4.88 -13.51
CA ASP A 124 -12.27 4.21 -14.07
C ASP A 124 -11.94 3.43 -15.37
N ASP A 125 -10.71 2.92 -15.51
CA ASP A 125 -10.30 2.05 -16.61
C ASP A 125 -9.99 0.66 -16.03
N PRO A 126 -10.79 -0.39 -16.35
CA PRO A 126 -10.59 -1.74 -15.82
C PRO A 126 -9.48 -2.52 -16.52
N ASP A 127 -8.83 -1.97 -17.52
CA ASP A 127 -7.73 -2.60 -18.25
C ASP A 127 -6.48 -2.77 -17.39
N LEU A 128 -5.64 -3.73 -17.76
CA LEU A 128 -4.31 -3.89 -17.19
C LEU A 128 -3.42 -2.68 -17.49
N ILE A 129 -2.70 -2.23 -16.50
CA ILE A 129 -1.80 -1.07 -16.61
C ILE A 129 -0.39 -1.55 -16.97
N VAL A 130 -0.12 -1.72 -18.26
CA VAL A 130 1.08 -2.40 -18.76
C VAL A 130 1.99 -1.53 -19.64
N ASN A 131 1.72 -0.24 -19.73
CA ASN A 131 2.54 0.73 -20.46
C ASN A 131 2.62 2.07 -19.75
N ASP A 132 3.60 2.89 -20.14
CA ASP A 132 3.90 4.17 -19.49
C ASP A 132 2.75 5.18 -19.59
N ASP A 133 2.00 5.20 -20.70
CA ASP A 133 0.86 6.10 -20.87
C ASP A 133 -0.23 5.82 -19.84
N LYS A 134 -0.56 4.53 -19.62
CA LYS A 134 -1.52 4.12 -18.60
C LYS A 134 -0.98 4.35 -17.18
N GLY A 135 0.29 4.02 -16.93
CA GLY A 135 0.94 4.32 -15.65
C GLY A 135 0.90 5.81 -15.32
N GLY A 136 1.16 6.66 -16.31
CA GLY A 136 1.04 8.11 -16.19
C GLY A 136 -0.40 8.58 -15.93
N ALA A 137 -1.39 7.99 -16.60
CA ALA A 137 -2.80 8.29 -16.38
C ALA A 137 -3.26 7.94 -14.96
N VAL A 138 -2.83 6.79 -14.43
CA VAL A 138 -3.08 6.40 -13.04
C VAL A 138 -2.44 7.38 -12.06
N ALA A 139 -1.19 7.80 -12.30
CA ALA A 139 -0.50 8.77 -11.47
C ALA A 139 -1.21 10.15 -11.45
N VAL A 140 -1.73 10.57 -12.62
CA VAL A 140 -2.56 11.80 -12.72
C VAL A 140 -3.86 11.65 -11.95
N ALA A 141 -4.55 10.51 -12.07
CA ALA A 141 -5.79 10.24 -11.33
C ALA A 141 -5.56 10.21 -9.80
N LEU A 142 -4.44 9.64 -9.34
CA LEU A 142 -4.04 9.64 -7.93
C LEU A 142 -3.90 11.09 -7.41
N GLY A 143 -3.32 11.98 -8.21
CA GLY A 143 -3.06 13.38 -7.82
C GLY A 143 -2.25 13.45 -6.53
N GLU A 144 -2.69 14.26 -5.58
CA GLU A 144 -2.07 14.41 -4.26
C GLU A 144 -2.60 13.43 -3.20
N ARG A 145 -3.51 12.53 -3.58
CA ARG A 145 -4.12 11.57 -2.65
C ARG A 145 -3.11 10.50 -2.21
N ARG A 146 -3.41 9.86 -1.08
CA ARG A 146 -2.63 8.75 -0.53
C ARG A 146 -3.01 7.40 -1.12
N ALA A 147 -4.23 7.29 -1.68
CA ALA A 147 -4.78 6.05 -2.19
C ALA A 147 -5.68 6.30 -3.40
N LEU A 148 -5.75 5.30 -4.26
CA LEU A 148 -6.57 5.27 -5.44
C LEU A 148 -7.22 3.89 -5.57
N LEU A 149 -8.53 3.87 -5.80
CA LEU A 149 -9.30 2.67 -6.17
C LEU A 149 -9.27 2.54 -7.70
N MET A 150 -8.80 1.41 -8.19
CA MET A 150 -8.82 1.04 -9.60
C MET A 150 -10.11 0.26 -9.87
N GLU A 151 -10.94 0.73 -10.80
CA GLU A 151 -12.23 0.11 -11.11
C GLU A 151 -12.06 -1.37 -11.49
N ASN A 152 -12.77 -2.28 -10.79
CA ASN A 152 -12.77 -3.72 -11.02
C ASN A 152 -11.38 -4.38 -11.03
N HIS A 153 -10.37 -3.75 -10.43
CA HIS A 153 -9.01 -4.24 -10.46
C HIS A 153 -8.42 -4.39 -9.05
N GLY A 154 -8.13 -3.29 -8.39
CA GLY A 154 -7.47 -3.30 -7.09
C GLY A 154 -7.21 -1.90 -6.55
N VAL A 155 -6.11 -1.72 -5.84
CA VAL A 155 -5.77 -0.44 -5.22
C VAL A 155 -4.32 -0.04 -5.52
N LEU A 156 -4.08 1.28 -5.59
CA LEU A 156 -2.75 1.87 -5.56
C LEU A 156 -2.65 2.77 -4.34
N VAL A 157 -1.60 2.59 -3.54
CA VAL A 157 -1.41 3.33 -2.28
C VAL A 157 0.01 3.86 -2.22
N VAL A 158 0.17 5.06 -1.66
CA VAL A 158 1.48 5.71 -1.57
C VAL A 158 1.77 6.20 -0.14
N GLY A 159 3.06 6.28 0.18
CA GLY A 159 3.59 6.87 1.39
C GLY A 159 4.88 7.64 1.11
N ASN A 160 5.23 8.58 2.00
CA ASN A 160 6.52 9.26 1.96
C ASN A 160 7.70 8.31 2.29
N ASP A 161 7.40 7.19 2.93
CA ASP A 161 8.29 6.07 3.18
C ASP A 161 7.53 4.74 3.21
N ILE A 162 8.24 3.63 3.42
CA ILE A 162 7.67 2.28 3.44
C ILE A 162 6.68 2.09 4.59
N PRO A 163 7.00 2.47 5.86
CA PRO A 163 6.05 2.36 6.97
C PRO A 163 4.74 3.11 6.71
N TRP A 164 4.79 4.31 6.14
CA TRP A 164 3.60 5.08 5.78
C TRP A 164 2.78 4.42 4.67
N ALA A 165 3.44 3.90 3.64
CA ALA A 165 2.72 3.20 2.55
C ALA A 165 2.00 1.95 3.07
N VAL A 166 2.64 1.16 3.94
CA VAL A 166 2.05 -0.02 4.58
C VAL A 166 0.88 0.37 5.49
N LEU A 167 1.08 1.37 6.37
CA LEU A 167 -0.01 1.84 7.23
C LEU A 167 -1.21 2.30 6.41
N THR A 168 -0.96 3.08 5.35
CA THR A 168 -2.03 3.58 4.48
C THR A 168 -2.77 2.43 3.80
N ALA A 169 -2.07 1.44 3.28
CA ALA A 169 -2.66 0.27 2.65
C ALA A 169 -3.53 -0.55 3.61
N VAL A 170 -2.98 -0.92 4.77
CA VAL A 170 -3.72 -1.65 5.81
C VAL A 170 -4.94 -0.87 6.30
N THR A 171 -4.78 0.43 6.50
CA THR A 171 -5.87 1.30 6.96
C THR A 171 -6.97 1.44 5.91
N LEU A 172 -6.63 1.48 4.60
CA LEU A 172 -7.61 1.52 3.50
C LEU A 172 -8.49 0.27 3.53
N GLU A 173 -7.90 -0.90 3.60
CA GLU A 173 -8.64 -2.17 3.63
C GLU A 173 -9.52 -2.28 4.88
N ARG A 174 -9.00 -1.89 6.06
CA ARG A 174 -9.78 -1.89 7.31
C ARG A 174 -10.94 -0.90 7.27
N ALA A 175 -10.74 0.29 6.72
CA ALA A 175 -11.81 1.30 6.59
C ALA A 175 -12.89 0.83 5.61
N ALA A 176 -12.53 0.27 4.46
CA ALA A 176 -13.47 -0.30 3.49
C ALA A 176 -14.25 -1.49 4.08
N ARG A 177 -13.57 -2.37 4.82
CA ARG A 177 -14.20 -3.49 5.54
C ARG A 177 -15.22 -2.99 6.55
N LEU A 178 -14.85 -2.03 7.39
CA LEU A 178 -15.76 -1.48 8.41
C LEU A 178 -16.95 -0.78 7.77
N GLN A 179 -16.75 -0.05 6.69
CA GLN A 179 -17.84 0.57 5.95
C GLN A 179 -18.83 -0.46 5.41
N SER A 180 -18.34 -1.57 4.83
CA SER A 180 -19.19 -2.64 4.31
C SER A 180 -20.02 -3.30 5.42
N ILE A 181 -19.41 -3.55 6.58
CA ILE A 181 -20.07 -4.12 7.75
C ILE A 181 -21.11 -3.14 8.30
N ALA A 182 -20.75 -1.86 8.47
CA ALA A 182 -21.65 -0.83 9.00
C ALA A 182 -22.90 -0.66 8.10
N HIS A 183 -22.71 -0.71 6.78
CA HIS A 183 -23.82 -0.61 5.82
C HIS A 183 -24.86 -1.73 5.99
N ALA A 184 -24.44 -2.92 6.41
CA ALA A 184 -25.35 -4.03 6.71
C ALA A 184 -26.20 -3.81 7.96
N PHE A 185 -25.78 -2.92 8.88
CA PHE A 185 -26.53 -2.59 10.09
C PHE A 185 -27.51 -1.40 9.92
N GLY A 186 -27.36 -0.61 8.85
CA GLY A 186 -28.26 0.52 8.58
C GLY A 186 -27.60 1.68 7.87
N GLU A 187 -28.19 2.86 8.04
CA GLU A 187 -27.67 4.10 7.45
C GLU A 187 -26.32 4.49 8.07
N LEU A 188 -25.36 4.81 7.21
CA LEU A 188 -24.05 5.23 7.66
C LEU A 188 -24.09 6.61 8.32
N GLN A 189 -23.32 6.78 9.39
CA GLN A 189 -23.16 8.05 10.10
C GLN A 189 -21.67 8.48 10.07
N PRO A 190 -21.21 9.10 8.97
CA PRO A 190 -19.82 9.53 8.86
C PRO A 190 -19.45 10.59 9.87
N ILE A 191 -18.19 10.59 10.31
CA ILE A 191 -17.58 11.69 11.02
C ILE A 191 -17.62 12.91 10.09
N ASP A 192 -17.98 14.06 10.63
CA ASP A 192 -17.97 15.33 9.87
C ASP A 192 -16.61 15.54 9.19
N ALA A 193 -16.62 15.99 7.93
CA ALA A 193 -15.42 16.10 7.12
C ALA A 193 -14.37 17.06 7.72
N GLN A 194 -14.84 18.17 8.36
CA GLN A 194 -13.94 19.12 9.00
C GLN A 194 -13.32 18.49 10.27
N VAL A 195 -14.12 17.79 11.07
CA VAL A 195 -13.65 17.06 12.26
C VAL A 195 -12.65 15.98 11.86
N ALA A 196 -12.92 15.25 10.78
CA ALA A 196 -12.00 14.23 10.27
C ALA A 196 -10.63 14.82 9.89
N LYS A 197 -10.61 15.97 9.20
CA LYS A 197 -9.38 16.69 8.83
C LYS A 197 -8.61 17.22 10.04
N GLU A 198 -9.29 17.68 11.06
CA GLU A 198 -8.66 18.17 12.30
C GLU A 198 -8.05 17.02 13.11
N LEU A 199 -8.70 15.85 13.13
CA LEU A 199 -8.22 14.67 13.85
C LEU A 199 -7.08 13.94 13.15
N GLN A 200 -7.01 13.99 11.81
CA GLN A 200 -6.02 13.27 11.02
C GLN A 200 -4.57 13.52 11.50
N PRO A 201 -4.07 14.77 11.60
CA PRO A 201 -2.70 15.03 12.02
C PRO A 201 -2.45 14.74 13.51
N VAL A 202 -3.50 14.60 14.30
CA VAL A 202 -3.39 14.22 15.73
C VAL A 202 -3.20 12.72 15.87
N LYS A 203 -3.93 11.92 15.08
CA LYS A 203 -3.88 10.46 15.14
C LYS A 203 -2.72 9.88 14.33
N TYR A 204 -2.42 10.45 13.18
CA TYR A 204 -1.44 9.90 12.23
C TYR A 204 -0.17 10.76 12.23
N ARG A 205 0.79 10.35 13.07
CA ARG A 205 2.09 10.99 13.28
C ARG A 205 3.21 9.97 13.08
N ASP A 206 4.39 10.43 12.64
CA ASP A 206 5.54 9.58 12.35
C ASP A 206 5.92 8.67 13.51
N GLU A 207 5.80 9.16 14.76
CA GLU A 207 6.08 8.38 15.96
C GLU A 207 5.19 7.14 16.06
N PHE A 208 3.88 7.29 15.79
CA PHE A 208 2.93 6.17 15.82
C PHE A 208 3.13 5.22 14.65
N VAL A 209 3.45 5.75 13.46
CA VAL A 209 3.75 4.93 12.29
C VAL A 209 4.95 4.03 12.56
N SER A 210 6.00 4.56 13.17
CA SER A 210 7.18 3.80 13.57
C SER A 210 6.83 2.73 14.60
N GLU A 211 6.01 3.05 15.62
CA GLU A 211 5.55 2.08 16.62
C GLU A 211 4.74 0.94 16.00
N TYR A 212 3.85 1.25 15.03
CA TYR A 212 3.05 0.25 14.32
C TYR A 212 3.90 -0.64 13.44
N TRP A 213 4.86 -0.06 12.71
CA TRP A 213 5.82 -0.78 11.90
C TRP A 213 6.60 -1.82 12.72
N GLU A 214 7.18 -1.41 13.84
CA GLU A 214 7.87 -2.30 14.75
C GLU A 214 6.94 -3.36 15.38
N ALA A 215 5.68 -2.99 15.67
CA ALA A 215 4.71 -3.92 16.23
C ALA A 215 4.37 -5.04 15.23
N TRP A 216 4.17 -4.71 13.95
CA TRP A 216 3.93 -5.70 12.89
C TRP A 216 5.13 -6.63 12.72
N GLN A 217 6.35 -6.10 12.69
CA GLN A 217 7.56 -6.93 12.61
C GLN A 217 7.63 -7.92 13.78
N ARG A 218 7.45 -7.43 15.02
CA ARG A 218 7.43 -8.31 16.21
C ARG A 218 6.31 -9.34 16.16
N GLN A 219 5.17 -9.03 15.59
CA GLN A 219 4.05 -9.95 15.44
C GLN A 219 4.39 -11.06 14.43
N LEU A 220 4.96 -10.71 13.29
CA LEU A 220 5.40 -11.66 12.27
C LEU A 220 6.53 -12.56 12.79
N ASP A 221 7.53 -12.01 13.48
CA ASP A 221 8.60 -12.79 14.09
C ASP A 221 8.07 -13.88 15.04
N ARG A 222 7.10 -13.52 15.89
CA ARG A 222 6.45 -14.46 16.81
C ARG A 222 5.63 -15.54 16.10
N ALA A 223 5.07 -15.21 14.94
CA ALA A 223 4.31 -16.14 14.10
C ALA A 223 5.21 -17.01 13.18
N GLY A 224 6.55 -16.81 13.22
CA GLY A 224 7.49 -17.50 12.33
C GLY A 224 7.51 -16.95 10.90
N GLY A 225 6.90 -15.80 10.67
CA GLY A 225 6.83 -15.14 9.35
C GLY A 225 7.87 -14.03 9.16
N GLY A 226 8.84 -13.87 10.05
CA GLY A 226 9.93 -12.90 9.95
C GLY A 226 10.92 -13.23 8.83
N LEU A 227 11.77 -12.23 8.48
CA LEU A 227 12.83 -12.42 7.47
C LEU A 227 13.88 -13.42 7.96
N GLY A 228 14.41 -14.23 7.05
CA GLY A 228 15.45 -15.22 7.36
C GLY A 228 14.95 -16.48 8.08
N GLY A 229 13.63 -16.70 8.17
CA GLY A 229 13.07 -17.96 8.63
C GLY A 229 13.29 -19.07 7.58
N ASP A 230 13.64 -20.29 8.04
CA ASP A 230 13.77 -21.45 7.15
C ASP A 230 12.48 -21.65 6.36
N ARG A 231 12.61 -21.64 5.02
CA ARG A 231 11.50 -22.02 4.12
C ARG A 231 11.29 -23.53 4.30
N ALA A 232 10.25 -23.90 5.02
CA ALA A 232 9.87 -25.30 5.20
C ALA A 232 9.22 -25.86 3.93
#